data_2761f7ce8144dc16b7bd6a4b14eee37c
#
_entry.id   2761f7ce8144dc16b7bd6a4b14eee37c
#
_cell.length_a   1.000
_cell.length_b   1.000
_cell.length_c   1.000
_cell.angle_alpha   90.00
_cell.angle_beta   90.00
_cell.angle_gamma   90.00
#
_symmetry.space_group_name_H-M   'P 1'
#
loop_
_entity.id
_entity.type
_entity.pdbx_description
1 polymer ?
#
loop_
_entity_poly.entity_id
_entity_poly.type
_entity_poly.pdbx_seq_one_letter_code
_entity_poly.pdbx_strand_id
1 'polypeptide(L)'
;MNFLKEFGFLDEDIKEFEGNTPEKIKETIQEHESLVKVNLGYLKNLGVETYKEIFINYPDMFLMDASNFEKSFSQYNKEEMIEKLNANYKMVTWL
;
A
#
# COMPACT_ATOMS: atom_id res chain seq x y z
N MET A 1 -0.08 -8.59 12.28
CA MET A 1 0.72 -8.64 11.03
C MET A 1 2.08 -8.02 11.26
N ASN A 2 3.00 -8.86 11.71
CA ASN A 2 4.31 -8.36 12.10
C ASN A 2 5.16 -7.85 10.93
N PHE A 3 4.91 -8.34 9.71
CA PHE A 3 5.70 -7.90 8.56
C PHE A 3 5.53 -6.41 8.26
N LEU A 4 4.43 -5.80 8.68
CA LEU A 4 4.21 -4.37 8.45
C LEU A 4 5.25 -3.52 9.17
N LYS A 5 5.80 -4.02 10.27
CA LYS A 5 6.85 -3.29 11.00
C LYS A 5 8.12 -3.14 10.18
N GLU A 6 8.39 -4.07 9.25
CA GLU A 6 9.55 -3.99 8.35
C GLU A 6 9.45 -2.78 7.43
N PHE A 7 8.23 -2.26 7.22
CA PHE A 7 7.98 -1.11 6.35
C PHE A 7 7.70 0.17 7.14
N GLY A 8 8.05 0.18 8.42
CA GLY A 8 7.93 1.37 9.24
C GLY A 8 6.57 1.61 9.87
N PHE A 9 5.66 0.64 9.79
CA PHE A 9 4.36 0.76 10.44
C PHE A 9 4.54 0.68 11.95
N LEU A 10 3.96 1.63 12.67
CA LEU A 10 3.96 1.65 14.12
C LEU A 10 2.81 0.77 14.62
N ASP A 11 2.83 0.43 15.92
CA ASP A 11 1.77 -0.38 16.51
C ASP A 11 0.39 0.26 16.30
N GLU A 12 0.29 1.57 16.40
CA GLU A 12 -0.96 2.29 16.17
C GLU A 12 -1.43 2.22 14.72
N ASP A 13 -0.50 2.20 13.75
CA ASP A 13 -0.81 2.04 12.34
C ASP A 13 -1.40 0.65 12.07
N ILE A 14 -0.78 -0.37 12.67
CA ILE A 14 -1.23 -1.76 12.52
C ILE A 14 -2.61 -1.93 13.15
N LYS A 15 -2.83 -1.30 14.29
CA LYS A 15 -4.11 -1.34 14.99
C LYS A 15 -5.21 -0.71 14.15
N GLU A 16 -4.92 0.42 13.51
CA GLU A 16 -5.85 1.09 12.62
C GLU A 16 -6.18 0.21 11.41
N PHE A 17 -5.17 -0.40 10.81
CA PHE A 17 -5.35 -1.33 9.70
C PHE A 17 -6.24 -2.50 10.10
N GLU A 18 -5.96 -3.12 11.24
CA GLU A 18 -6.73 -4.28 11.71
C GLU A 18 -8.18 -3.92 12.03
N GLY A 19 -8.41 -2.71 12.56
CA GLY A 19 -9.75 -2.23 12.89
C GLY A 19 -10.57 -1.84 11.67
N ASN A 20 -9.92 -1.38 10.60
CA ASN A 20 -10.60 -0.90 9.40
C ASN A 20 -10.80 -1.97 8.33
N THR A 21 -10.08 -3.09 8.42
CA THR A 21 -10.04 -4.08 7.34
C THR A 21 -10.88 -5.30 7.69
N PRO A 22 -11.77 -5.75 6.77
CA PRO A 22 -12.53 -6.98 6.98
C PRO A 22 -11.62 -8.17 7.20
N GLU A 23 -12.07 -9.10 8.03
CA GLU A 23 -11.29 -10.28 8.42
C GLU A 23 -10.82 -11.09 7.21
N LYS A 24 -11.69 -11.26 6.23
CA LYS A 24 -11.36 -12.02 5.03
C LYS A 24 -10.21 -11.41 4.25
N ILE A 25 -10.17 -10.09 4.16
CA ILE A 25 -9.08 -9.39 3.48
C ILE A 25 -7.78 -9.55 4.25
N LYS A 26 -7.84 -9.47 5.58
CA LYS A 26 -6.66 -9.68 6.42
C LYS A 26 -6.09 -11.08 6.24
N GLU A 27 -6.95 -12.09 6.18
CA GLU A 27 -6.54 -13.47 5.94
C GLU A 27 -5.86 -13.62 4.59
N THR A 28 -6.45 -13.03 3.54
CA THR A 28 -5.89 -13.08 2.19
C THR A 28 -4.52 -12.41 2.14
N ILE A 29 -4.36 -11.29 2.82
CA ILE A 29 -3.09 -10.58 2.90
C ILE A 29 -2.03 -11.47 3.57
N GLN A 30 -2.38 -12.15 4.64
CA GLN A 30 -1.46 -13.06 5.33
C GLN A 30 -1.07 -14.24 4.46
N GLU A 31 -2.02 -14.78 3.70
CA GLU A 31 -1.76 -15.88 2.77
C GLU A 31 -0.82 -15.46 1.63
N HIS A 32 -0.85 -14.19 1.26
CA HIS A 32 -0.04 -13.64 0.17
C HIS A 32 0.97 -12.62 0.68
N GLU A 33 1.53 -12.85 1.86
CA GLU A 33 2.46 -11.93 2.51
C GLU A 33 3.61 -11.52 1.59
N SER A 34 4.22 -12.47 0.87
CA SER A 34 5.35 -12.19 0.00
C SER A 34 4.98 -11.19 -1.10
N LEU A 35 3.83 -11.35 -1.71
CA LEU A 35 3.35 -10.45 -2.75
C LEU A 35 3.06 -9.06 -2.19
N VAL A 36 2.40 -9.00 -1.05
CA VAL A 36 2.08 -7.73 -0.40
C VAL A 36 3.35 -6.97 -0.03
N LYS A 37 4.37 -7.69 0.45
CA LYS A 37 5.67 -7.08 0.79
C LYS A 37 6.34 -6.48 -0.44
N VAL A 38 6.29 -7.16 -1.58
CA VAL A 38 6.85 -6.66 -2.84
C VAL A 38 6.16 -5.36 -3.24
N ASN A 39 4.84 -5.36 -3.24
CA ASN A 39 4.05 -4.19 -3.66
C ASN A 39 4.22 -3.01 -2.70
N LEU A 40 4.21 -3.29 -1.41
CA LEU A 40 4.39 -2.27 -0.38
C LEU A 40 5.79 -1.66 -0.46
N GLY A 41 6.80 -2.50 -0.66
CA GLY A 41 8.18 -2.06 -0.83
C GLY A 41 8.36 -1.20 -2.08
N TYR A 42 7.71 -1.59 -3.17
CA TYR A 42 7.75 -0.81 -4.41
C TYR A 42 7.22 0.61 -4.17
N LEU A 43 6.04 0.72 -3.56
CA LEU A 43 5.40 2.01 -3.34
C LEU A 43 6.24 2.90 -2.40
N LYS A 44 6.76 2.31 -1.33
CA LYS A 44 7.63 3.03 -0.39
C LYS A 44 8.88 3.54 -1.08
N ASN A 45 9.54 2.69 -1.87
CA ASN A 45 10.79 3.03 -2.55
C ASN A 45 10.58 4.01 -3.70
N LEU A 46 9.37 4.09 -4.23
CA LEU A 46 9.02 5.04 -5.28
C LEU A 46 9.05 6.49 -4.77
N GLY A 47 8.93 6.68 -3.46
CA GLY A 47 8.93 8.00 -2.84
C GLY A 47 7.54 8.49 -2.44
N VAL A 48 6.56 7.61 -2.45
CA VAL A 48 5.20 7.95 -2.00
C VAL A 48 5.18 7.88 -0.48
N GLU A 49 5.22 9.03 0.16
CA GLU A 49 5.29 9.13 1.63
C GLU A 49 4.02 8.66 2.33
N THR A 50 2.88 8.73 1.62
CA THR A 50 1.59 8.30 2.17
C THR A 50 1.31 6.81 1.96
N TYR A 51 2.34 6.01 1.73
CA TYR A 51 2.15 4.58 1.47
C TYR A 51 1.43 3.84 2.60
N LYS A 52 1.61 4.27 3.84
CA LYS A 52 0.93 3.65 4.98
C LYS A 52 -0.57 3.90 4.94
N GLU A 53 -0.96 5.15 4.69
CA GLU A 53 -2.37 5.53 4.58
C GLU A 53 -3.05 4.82 3.42
N ILE A 54 -2.33 4.66 2.30
CA ILE A 54 -2.83 3.93 1.14
C ILE A 54 -3.08 2.47 1.51
N PHE A 55 -2.13 1.84 2.19
CA PHE A 55 -2.28 0.45 2.61
C PHE A 55 -3.43 0.28 3.62
N ILE A 56 -3.51 1.17 4.60
CA ILE A 56 -4.55 1.08 5.64
C ILE A 56 -5.96 1.23 5.05
N ASN A 57 -6.13 2.10 4.07
CA ASN A 57 -7.44 2.40 3.51
C ASN A 57 -7.78 1.60 2.25
N TYR A 58 -6.78 1.14 1.50
CA TYR A 58 -6.98 0.37 0.27
C TYR A 58 -6.08 -0.87 0.25
N PRO A 59 -6.17 -1.73 1.26
CA PRO A 59 -5.24 -2.87 1.38
C PRO A 59 -5.37 -3.89 0.26
N ASP A 60 -6.55 -4.04 -0.30
CA ASP A 60 -6.82 -5.01 -1.36
C ASP A 60 -6.03 -4.73 -2.65
N MET A 61 -5.68 -3.47 -2.92
CA MET A 61 -4.89 -3.18 -4.12
C MET A 61 -3.47 -3.77 -4.04
N PHE A 62 -2.99 -4.06 -2.83
CA PHE A 62 -1.66 -4.66 -2.64
C PHE A 62 -1.66 -6.17 -2.91
N LEU A 63 -2.82 -6.74 -3.22
CA LEU A 63 -2.95 -8.12 -3.64
C LEU A 63 -2.85 -8.28 -5.17
N MET A 64 -2.69 -7.17 -5.89
CA MET A 64 -2.48 -7.22 -7.33
C MET A 64 -1.16 -7.91 -7.66
N ASP A 65 -1.09 -8.55 -8.83
CA ASP A 65 0.16 -9.02 -9.40
C ASP A 65 1.18 -7.87 -9.41
N ALA A 66 2.43 -8.16 -9.04
CA ALA A 66 3.47 -7.14 -8.90
C ALA A 66 3.67 -6.32 -10.18
N SER A 67 3.63 -6.97 -11.33
CA SER A 67 3.77 -6.29 -12.62
C SER A 67 2.64 -5.29 -12.86
N ASN A 68 1.41 -5.67 -12.55
CA ASN A 68 0.25 -4.81 -12.70
C ASN A 68 0.25 -3.67 -11.68
N PHE A 69 0.69 -3.97 -10.46
CA PHE A 69 0.81 -2.95 -9.43
C PHE A 69 1.79 -1.84 -9.87
N GLU A 70 2.96 -2.24 -10.37
CA GLU A 70 3.95 -1.29 -10.89
C GLU A 70 3.39 -0.47 -12.05
N LYS A 71 2.68 -1.11 -12.97
CA LYS A 71 2.09 -0.42 -14.12
C LYS A 71 1.10 0.65 -13.70
N SER A 72 0.36 0.40 -12.63
CA SER A 72 -0.61 1.37 -12.12
C SER A 72 0.02 2.71 -11.78
N PHE A 73 1.30 2.70 -11.42
CA PHE A 73 2.02 3.92 -11.04
C PHE A 73 2.96 4.42 -12.12
N SER A 74 3.53 3.53 -12.93
CA SER A 74 4.58 3.89 -13.89
C SER A 74 4.06 4.52 -15.18
N GLN A 75 2.76 4.45 -15.46
CA GLN A 75 2.17 5.03 -16.67
C GLN A 75 1.97 6.53 -16.59
N TYR A 76 2.24 7.14 -15.45
CA TYR A 76 2.08 8.57 -15.22
C TYR A 76 3.42 9.25 -15.07
N ASN A 77 3.43 10.59 -15.16
CA ASN A 77 4.63 11.36 -14.81
C ASN A 77 4.93 11.11 -13.34
N LYS A 78 6.10 10.56 -13.07
CA LYS A 78 6.49 10.10 -11.74
C LYS A 78 6.43 11.21 -10.69
N GLU A 79 7.06 12.35 -10.97
CA GLU A 79 7.14 13.47 -10.03
C GLU A 79 5.77 14.03 -9.70
N GLU A 80 4.95 14.23 -10.72
CA GLU A 80 3.62 14.77 -10.58
C GLU A 80 2.71 13.83 -9.80
N MET A 81 2.79 12.53 -10.11
CA MET A 81 2.00 11.51 -9.43
C MET A 81 2.37 11.42 -7.95
N ILE A 82 3.66 11.41 -7.63
CA ILE A 82 4.15 11.36 -6.26
C ILE A 82 3.69 12.60 -5.49
N GLU A 83 3.80 13.77 -6.08
CA GLU A 83 3.36 15.02 -5.46
C GLU A 83 1.88 14.97 -5.09
N LYS A 84 1.05 14.49 -6.01
CA LYS A 84 -0.39 14.39 -5.76
C LYS A 84 -0.72 13.39 -4.66
N LEU A 85 -0.08 12.24 -4.67
CA LEU A 85 -0.31 11.21 -3.65
C LEU A 85 0.18 11.65 -2.27
N ASN A 86 1.29 12.38 -2.21
CA ASN A 86 1.80 12.88 -0.95
C ASN A 86 0.91 13.99 -0.38
N ALA A 87 0.25 14.74 -1.24
CA ALA A 87 -0.71 15.76 -0.82
C ALA A 87 -2.03 15.14 -0.36
N ASN A 88 -2.46 14.05 -1.01
CA ASN A 88 -3.72 13.40 -0.69
C ASN A 88 -3.67 11.92 -1.14
N TYR A 89 -3.54 11.00 -0.18
CA TYR A 89 -3.43 9.57 -0.46
C TYR A 89 -4.65 9.02 -1.22
N LYS A 90 -5.81 9.66 -1.07
CA LYS A 90 -7.05 9.22 -1.74
C LYS A 90 -6.96 9.33 -3.26
N MET A 91 -6.00 10.11 -3.76
CA MET A 91 -5.76 10.22 -5.20
C MET A 91 -5.34 8.89 -5.83
N VAL A 92 -4.94 7.91 -5.03
CA VAL A 92 -4.60 6.58 -5.53
C VAL A 92 -5.79 5.92 -6.25
N THR A 93 -7.01 6.27 -5.90
CA THR A 93 -8.21 5.72 -6.53
C THR A 93 -8.41 6.20 -7.98
N TRP A 94 -7.66 7.21 -8.40
CA TRP A 94 -7.72 7.77 -9.75
C TRP A 94 -6.68 7.16 -10.69
N LEU A 95 -5.86 6.26 -10.19
CA LEU A 95 -4.81 5.58 -11.00
C LEU A 95 -5.37 4.33 -11.76
#